data_96d9c57529e043fa61ee9c25eda594bb
#
_entry.id   96d9c57529e043fa61ee9c25eda594bb
#
_cell.length_a   1.000
_cell.length_b   1.000
_cell.length_c   1.000
_cell.angle_alpha   90.00
_cell.angle_beta   90.00
_cell.angle_gamma   90.00
#
_symmetry.space_group_name_H-M   'P 1'
#
loop_
_entity.id
_entity.type
_entity.pdbx_description
1 polymer ?
#
loop_
_entity_poly.entity_id
_entity_poly.type
_entity_poly.pdbx_seq_one_letter_code
_entity_poly.pdbx_strand_id
1 'polypeptide(L)'
;MDTTDLEQLYARWPTEKLVEAVVLRPDEYNSEATALMKHVLDGRGVLQDEIDAIAAGLRSGRTDDRQLGDIAGWLLVFIVWTAVSSTFGIIIGPRMLLGSEHGITAAIGLLVVGASIYGWYCASLLGLRRHDAPAHARRWLISLAATAVLAAVAEYVRDGDVVSGPGRPIVFSAIWLAYLSRSKRVAQVYGAPGPEHA
;
A
#
# COMPACT_ATOMS: atom_id res chain seq x y z
N MET A 1 -40.07 -8.50 -16.66
CA MET A 1 -39.07 -9.09 -17.55
C MET A 1 -39.48 -10.56 -17.65
N ASP A 2 -39.64 -11.06 -18.85
CA ASP A 2 -40.11 -12.43 -19.01
C ASP A 2 -39.00 -13.43 -18.69
N THR A 3 -39.33 -14.59 -18.14
CA THR A 3 -38.37 -15.64 -17.75
C THR A 3 -37.48 -16.05 -18.93
N THR A 4 -38.02 -16.01 -20.13
CA THR A 4 -37.31 -16.29 -21.39
C THR A 4 -36.23 -15.24 -21.72
N ASP A 5 -36.50 -13.98 -21.41
CA ASP A 5 -35.50 -12.88 -21.61
C ASP A 5 -34.32 -13.01 -20.66
N LEU A 6 -34.58 -13.43 -19.42
CA LEU A 6 -33.54 -13.66 -18.41
C LEU A 6 -32.67 -14.87 -18.77
N GLU A 7 -33.28 -15.95 -19.25
CA GLU A 7 -32.52 -17.13 -19.68
C GLU A 7 -31.63 -16.82 -20.86
N GLN A 8 -32.09 -16.04 -21.85
CA GLN A 8 -31.27 -15.58 -22.98
C GLN A 8 -30.11 -14.64 -22.51
N LEU A 9 -30.37 -13.81 -21.50
CA LEU A 9 -29.32 -12.95 -20.91
C LEU A 9 -28.25 -13.80 -20.25
N TYR A 10 -28.63 -14.77 -19.41
CA TYR A 10 -27.69 -15.66 -18.74
C TYR A 10 -26.96 -16.61 -19.71
N ALA A 11 -27.61 -17.02 -20.76
CA ALA A 11 -27.00 -17.82 -21.82
C ALA A 11 -25.82 -17.09 -22.55
N ARG A 12 -25.75 -15.75 -22.45
CA ARG A 12 -24.63 -14.96 -23.00
C ARG A 12 -23.50 -14.75 -22.03
N TRP A 13 -23.68 -15.05 -20.74
CA TRP A 13 -22.63 -14.88 -19.75
C TRP A 13 -21.54 -15.96 -19.89
N PRO A 14 -20.25 -15.62 -19.68
CA PRO A 14 -19.19 -16.62 -19.61
C PRO A 14 -19.44 -17.57 -18.41
N THR A 15 -18.94 -18.80 -18.53
CA THR A 15 -19.14 -19.87 -17.52
C THR A 15 -18.62 -19.44 -16.15
N GLU A 16 -17.47 -18.78 -16.10
CA GLU A 16 -16.86 -18.28 -14.86
C GLU A 16 -17.77 -17.28 -14.14
N LYS A 17 -18.46 -16.40 -14.87
CA LYS A 17 -19.39 -15.44 -14.30
C LYS A 17 -20.64 -16.08 -13.75
N LEU A 18 -21.15 -17.13 -14.42
CA LEU A 18 -22.27 -17.92 -13.92
C LEU A 18 -21.91 -18.67 -12.64
N VAL A 19 -20.72 -19.29 -12.60
CA VAL A 19 -20.21 -19.99 -11.42
C VAL A 19 -19.98 -18.99 -10.27
N GLU A 20 -19.45 -17.81 -10.53
CA GLU A 20 -19.30 -16.76 -9.52
C GLU A 20 -20.66 -16.38 -8.91
N ALA A 21 -21.67 -16.12 -9.73
CA ALA A 21 -22.99 -15.73 -9.28
C ALA A 21 -23.68 -16.84 -8.46
N VAL A 22 -23.61 -18.11 -8.92
CA VAL A 22 -24.32 -19.24 -8.30
C VAL A 22 -23.64 -19.74 -7.04
N VAL A 23 -22.28 -19.76 -7.01
CA VAL A 23 -21.51 -20.42 -5.93
C VAL A 23 -20.94 -19.41 -4.95
N LEU A 24 -20.47 -18.24 -5.42
CA LEU A 24 -19.77 -17.28 -4.58
C LEU A 24 -20.64 -16.11 -4.11
N ARG A 25 -21.76 -15.82 -4.80
CA ARG A 25 -22.67 -14.72 -4.48
C ARG A 25 -24.14 -15.13 -4.53
N PRO A 26 -24.53 -16.25 -3.90
CA PRO A 26 -25.92 -16.73 -3.97
C PRO A 26 -26.91 -15.70 -3.39
N ASP A 27 -26.48 -14.89 -2.43
CA ASP A 27 -27.31 -13.90 -1.73
C ASP A 27 -27.56 -12.61 -2.54
N GLU A 28 -26.80 -12.38 -3.62
CA GLU A 28 -26.99 -11.21 -4.50
C GLU A 28 -28.12 -11.43 -5.51
N TYR A 29 -28.55 -12.67 -5.70
CA TYR A 29 -29.57 -13.05 -6.68
C TYR A 29 -30.75 -13.74 -5.99
N ASN A 30 -31.96 -13.54 -6.52
CA ASN A 30 -33.10 -14.26 -6.04
C ASN A 30 -33.03 -15.75 -6.43
N SER A 31 -33.84 -16.58 -5.75
CA SER A 31 -33.86 -18.04 -5.97
C SER A 31 -34.20 -18.45 -7.40
N GLU A 32 -35.05 -17.67 -8.08
CA GLU A 32 -35.46 -17.92 -9.46
C GLU A 32 -34.31 -17.66 -10.45
N ALA A 33 -33.60 -16.53 -10.29
CA ALA A 33 -32.42 -16.22 -11.10
C ALA A 33 -31.30 -17.26 -10.89
N THR A 34 -31.10 -17.70 -9.65
CA THR A 34 -30.11 -18.73 -9.33
C THR A 34 -30.45 -20.06 -9.97
N ALA A 35 -31.73 -20.44 -9.97
CA ALA A 35 -32.23 -21.67 -10.64
C ALA A 35 -32.00 -21.60 -12.16
N LEU A 36 -32.33 -20.46 -12.80
CA LEU A 36 -32.08 -20.24 -14.23
C LEU A 36 -30.60 -20.32 -14.59
N MET A 37 -29.73 -19.69 -13.80
CA MET A 37 -28.28 -19.75 -14.03
C MET A 37 -27.74 -21.18 -13.90
N LYS A 38 -28.24 -21.97 -12.94
CA LYS A 38 -27.91 -23.39 -12.83
C LYS A 38 -28.39 -24.17 -14.06
N HIS A 39 -29.60 -23.92 -14.52
CA HIS A 39 -30.15 -24.57 -15.72
C HIS A 39 -29.25 -24.26 -16.96
N VAL A 40 -28.77 -23.02 -17.09
CA VAL A 40 -27.85 -22.66 -18.18
C VAL A 40 -26.52 -23.38 -18.05
N LEU A 41 -25.96 -23.55 -16.84
CA LEU A 41 -24.72 -24.30 -16.60
C LEU A 41 -24.91 -25.78 -16.96
N ASP A 42 -25.99 -26.39 -16.53
CA ASP A 42 -26.35 -27.79 -16.87
C ASP A 42 -26.54 -27.95 -18.37
N GLY A 43 -27.22 -27.03 -19.03
CA GLY A 43 -27.40 -27.01 -20.49
C GLY A 43 -26.10 -26.89 -21.29
N ARG A 44 -25.03 -26.36 -20.69
CA ARG A 44 -23.66 -26.33 -21.27
C ARG A 44 -22.87 -27.60 -21.01
N GLY A 45 -23.38 -28.52 -20.21
CA GLY A 45 -22.72 -29.76 -19.87
C GLY A 45 -21.51 -29.56 -18.93
N VAL A 46 -21.47 -28.46 -18.16
CA VAL A 46 -20.40 -28.20 -17.19
C VAL A 46 -20.58 -29.14 -16.01
N LEU A 47 -19.59 -29.99 -15.77
CA LEU A 47 -19.61 -30.96 -14.68
C LEU A 47 -19.42 -30.27 -13.31
N GLN A 48 -19.96 -30.90 -12.24
CA GLN A 48 -19.85 -30.35 -10.89
C GLN A 48 -18.38 -30.15 -10.46
N ASP A 49 -17.51 -31.08 -10.82
CA ASP A 49 -16.08 -30.98 -10.53
C ASP A 49 -15.42 -29.76 -11.20
N GLU A 50 -15.89 -29.42 -12.42
CA GLU A 50 -15.40 -28.25 -13.15
C GLU A 50 -15.95 -26.95 -12.51
N ILE A 51 -17.20 -26.95 -12.06
CA ILE A 51 -17.77 -25.82 -11.30
C ILE A 51 -16.95 -25.58 -10.02
N ASP A 52 -16.62 -26.65 -9.30
CA ASP A 52 -15.85 -26.57 -8.05
C ASP A 52 -14.41 -26.12 -8.31
N ALA A 53 -13.79 -26.55 -9.40
CA ALA A 53 -12.45 -26.10 -9.80
C ALA A 53 -12.44 -24.61 -10.20
N ILE A 54 -13.42 -24.15 -10.98
CA ILE A 54 -13.57 -22.73 -11.34
C ILE A 54 -13.84 -21.90 -10.07
N ALA A 55 -14.74 -22.36 -9.18
CA ALA A 55 -15.04 -21.68 -7.93
C ALA A 55 -13.84 -21.59 -7.00
N ALA A 56 -13.00 -22.64 -6.93
CA ALA A 56 -11.75 -22.63 -6.18
C ALA A 56 -10.74 -21.64 -6.78
N GLY A 57 -10.61 -21.60 -8.10
CA GLY A 57 -9.78 -20.63 -8.81
C GLY A 57 -10.23 -19.19 -8.57
N LEU A 58 -11.55 -18.93 -8.64
CA LEU A 58 -12.12 -17.61 -8.37
C LEU A 58 -11.97 -17.20 -6.89
N ARG A 59 -12.07 -18.15 -5.93
CA ARG A 59 -11.82 -17.88 -4.51
C ARG A 59 -10.35 -17.52 -4.26
N SER A 60 -9.41 -18.25 -4.85
CA SER A 60 -7.97 -17.97 -4.70
C SER A 60 -7.61 -16.62 -5.32
N GLY A 61 -8.08 -16.33 -6.53
CA GLY A 61 -7.88 -15.02 -7.18
C GLY A 61 -8.51 -13.88 -6.39
N ARG A 62 -9.71 -14.09 -5.82
CA ARG A 62 -10.41 -13.07 -5.01
C ARG A 62 -9.75 -12.85 -3.64
N THR A 63 -9.16 -13.88 -3.06
CA THR A 63 -8.35 -13.76 -1.84
C THR A 63 -7.10 -12.94 -2.11
N ASP A 64 -6.45 -13.17 -3.25
CA ASP A 64 -5.31 -12.40 -3.71
C ASP A 64 -5.70 -10.95 -4.05
N ASP A 65 -6.80 -10.72 -4.77
CA ASP A 65 -7.29 -9.38 -5.11
C ASP A 65 -7.74 -8.58 -3.87
N ARG A 66 -8.41 -9.21 -2.89
CA ARG A 66 -8.74 -8.55 -1.62
C ARG A 66 -7.49 -8.26 -0.78
N GLN A 67 -6.49 -9.15 -0.81
CA GLN A 67 -5.20 -8.90 -0.15
C GLN A 67 -4.36 -7.86 -0.91
N LEU A 68 -4.46 -7.80 -2.24
CA LEU A 68 -3.78 -6.84 -3.10
C LEU A 68 -4.49 -5.47 -3.12
N GLY A 69 -5.83 -5.43 -2.98
CA GLY A 69 -6.62 -4.21 -3.02
C GLY A 69 -6.48 -3.32 -1.80
N ASP A 70 -6.16 -3.88 -0.65
CA ASP A 70 -6.10 -3.15 0.60
C ASP A 70 -4.69 -2.67 0.91
N ILE A 71 -4.46 -1.36 0.75
CA ILE A 71 -3.40 -0.65 1.49
C ILE A 71 -3.84 -0.67 2.97
N ALA A 72 -4.02 -1.87 3.53
CA ALA A 72 -4.47 -2.06 4.88
C ALA A 72 -3.29 -2.46 5.77
N GLY A 73 -3.44 -2.29 7.05
CA GLY A 73 -2.44 -2.67 8.05
C GLY A 73 -1.23 -1.75 8.06
N TRP A 74 -0.05 -2.32 8.27
CA TRP A 74 1.19 -1.58 8.53
C TRP A 74 1.59 -0.62 7.40
N LEU A 75 1.29 -0.93 6.14
CA LEU A 75 1.60 -0.05 5.02
C LEU A 75 0.79 1.26 5.07
N LEU A 76 -0.49 1.19 5.40
CA LEU A 76 -1.33 2.37 5.62
C LEU A 76 -0.80 3.21 6.79
N VAL A 77 -0.45 2.54 7.91
CA VAL A 77 0.15 3.21 9.07
C VAL A 77 1.42 3.95 8.65
N PHE A 78 2.27 3.33 7.83
CA PHE A 78 3.49 3.97 7.33
C PHE A 78 3.18 5.19 6.46
N ILE A 79 2.24 5.11 5.53
CA ILE A 79 1.84 6.23 4.65
C ILE A 79 1.33 7.40 5.48
N VAL A 80 0.38 7.14 6.40
CA VAL A 80 -0.21 8.16 7.27
C VAL A 80 0.87 8.79 8.17
N TRP A 81 1.72 7.96 8.78
CA TRP A 81 2.81 8.46 9.61
C TRP A 81 3.81 9.31 8.82
N THR A 82 4.16 8.89 7.60
CA THR A 82 5.05 9.67 6.72
C THR A 82 4.45 11.02 6.39
N ALA A 83 3.16 11.08 6.06
CA ALA A 83 2.45 12.32 5.77
C ALA A 83 2.39 13.23 7.00
N VAL A 84 2.02 12.70 8.17
CA VAL A 84 1.92 13.45 9.42
C VAL A 84 3.29 13.99 9.86
N SER A 85 4.32 13.15 9.91
CA SER A 85 5.67 13.58 10.29
C SER A 85 6.26 14.60 9.33
N SER A 86 5.99 14.46 8.03
CA SER A 86 6.40 15.44 7.02
C SER A 86 5.68 16.79 7.20
N THR A 87 4.40 16.79 7.57
CA THR A 87 3.67 18.02 7.89
C THR A 87 4.29 18.73 9.09
N PHE A 88 4.60 18.00 10.15
CA PHE A 88 5.29 18.58 11.30
C PHE A 88 6.66 19.17 10.94
N GLY A 89 7.43 18.49 10.11
CA GLY A 89 8.74 18.99 9.66
C GLY A 89 8.64 20.26 8.80
N ILE A 90 7.60 20.40 7.98
CA ILE A 90 7.32 21.65 7.23
C ILE A 90 7.01 22.82 8.18
N ILE A 91 6.38 22.56 9.33
CA ILE A 91 6.04 23.59 10.32
C ILE A 91 7.25 23.94 11.20
N ILE A 92 7.99 22.93 11.65
CA ILE A 92 9.10 23.10 12.60
C ILE A 92 10.39 23.59 11.89
N GLY A 93 10.69 23.08 10.71
CA GLY A 93 11.91 23.40 9.97
C GLY A 93 12.10 24.90 9.72
N PRO A 94 11.11 25.67 9.23
CA PRO A 94 11.20 27.12 9.09
C PRO A 94 11.43 27.85 10.42
N ARG A 95 10.84 27.36 11.53
CA ARG A 95 11.09 27.95 12.86
C ARG A 95 12.55 27.76 13.30
N MET A 96 13.14 26.58 13.03
CA MET A 96 14.55 26.35 13.28
C MET A 96 15.44 27.20 12.38
N LEU A 97 15.04 27.40 11.12
CA LEU A 97 15.76 28.21 10.15
C LEU A 97 15.78 29.69 10.55
N LEU A 98 14.61 30.26 10.90
CA LEU A 98 14.42 31.69 11.17
C LEU A 98 14.77 32.08 12.61
N GLY A 99 14.63 31.15 13.56
CA GLY A 99 14.86 31.40 14.98
C GLY A 99 16.29 31.10 15.47
N SER A 100 17.19 30.65 14.58
CA SER A 100 18.51 30.23 14.99
C SER A 100 19.55 31.34 14.83
N GLU A 101 20.24 31.66 15.93
CA GLU A 101 21.45 32.53 15.91
C GLU A 101 22.66 31.77 15.38
N HIS A 102 22.62 30.46 15.23
CA HIS A 102 23.72 29.59 14.85
C HIS A 102 23.50 29.00 13.45
N GLY A 103 24.44 29.16 12.54
CA GLY A 103 24.34 28.65 11.16
C GLY A 103 24.14 27.13 11.06
N ILE A 104 24.64 26.35 12.02
CA ILE A 104 24.44 24.90 12.06
C ILE A 104 22.97 24.54 12.28
N THR A 105 22.28 25.21 13.19
CA THR A 105 20.83 24.97 13.44
C THR A 105 20.00 25.37 12.23
N ALA A 106 20.36 26.47 11.56
CA ALA A 106 19.74 26.88 10.31
C ALA A 106 19.91 25.82 9.20
N ALA A 107 21.11 25.26 9.06
CA ALA A 107 21.39 24.19 8.09
C ALA A 107 20.56 22.92 8.38
N ILE A 108 20.44 22.52 9.65
CA ILE A 108 19.58 21.41 10.06
C ILE A 108 18.11 21.71 9.75
N GLY A 109 17.63 22.93 10.03
CA GLY A 109 16.28 23.36 9.68
C GLY A 109 15.98 23.22 8.18
N LEU A 110 16.95 23.58 7.33
CA LEU A 110 16.83 23.41 5.87
C LEU A 110 16.75 21.93 5.47
N LEU A 111 17.58 21.07 6.07
CA LEU A 111 17.54 19.62 5.84
C LEU A 111 16.19 19.02 6.28
N VAL A 112 15.65 19.46 7.41
CA VAL A 112 14.32 19.02 7.90
C VAL A 112 13.23 19.42 6.92
N VAL A 113 13.22 20.63 6.39
CA VAL A 113 12.26 21.08 5.36
C VAL A 113 12.38 20.24 4.11
N GLY A 114 13.59 20.05 3.59
CA GLY A 114 13.83 19.24 2.39
C GLY A 114 13.39 17.78 2.56
N ALA A 115 13.75 17.16 3.68
CA ALA A 115 13.32 15.79 4.00
C ALA A 115 11.79 15.68 4.14
N SER A 116 11.14 16.72 4.65
CA SER A 116 9.68 16.74 4.82
C SER A 116 8.94 16.88 3.48
N ILE A 117 9.41 17.74 2.59
CA ILE A 117 8.87 17.86 1.23
C ILE A 117 9.03 16.53 0.50
N TYR A 118 10.20 15.91 0.61
CA TYR A 118 10.45 14.60 0.00
C TYR A 118 9.60 13.49 0.65
N GLY A 119 9.34 13.55 1.95
CA GLY A 119 8.43 12.64 2.64
C GLY A 119 7.00 12.73 2.12
N TRP A 120 6.48 13.92 1.89
CA TRP A 120 5.18 14.14 1.24
C TRP A 120 5.13 13.54 -0.17
N TYR A 121 6.16 13.75 -0.96
CA TYR A 121 6.29 13.13 -2.27
C TYR A 121 6.27 11.60 -2.19
N CYS A 122 7.03 11.01 -1.26
CA CYS A 122 7.04 9.56 -1.03
C CYS A 122 5.67 9.04 -0.59
N ALA A 123 4.97 9.71 0.33
CA ALA A 123 3.64 9.34 0.77
C ALA A 123 2.63 9.35 -0.38
N SER A 124 2.72 10.35 -1.27
CA SER A 124 1.89 10.44 -2.48
C SER A 124 2.16 9.29 -3.45
N LEU A 125 3.43 8.96 -3.72
CA LEU A 125 3.79 7.83 -4.59
C LEU A 125 3.29 6.50 -4.04
N LEU A 126 3.42 6.29 -2.72
CA LEU A 126 2.93 5.09 -2.04
C LEU A 126 1.40 4.99 -2.12
N GLY A 127 0.69 6.10 -1.90
CA GLY A 127 -0.77 6.16 -2.02
C GLY A 127 -1.26 5.91 -3.45
N LEU A 128 -0.53 6.40 -4.45
CA LEU A 128 -0.80 6.19 -5.88
C LEU A 128 -0.32 4.83 -6.42
N ARG A 129 0.25 3.99 -5.56
CA ARG A 129 0.75 2.63 -5.89
C ARG A 129 1.77 2.61 -7.04
N ARG A 130 2.63 3.63 -7.13
CA ARG A 130 3.68 3.64 -8.13
C ARG A 130 4.73 2.57 -7.82
N HIS A 131 5.18 1.84 -8.84
CA HIS A 131 6.15 0.74 -8.67
C HIS A 131 7.50 1.18 -8.07
N ASP A 132 7.90 2.43 -8.30
CA ASP A 132 9.12 3.04 -7.80
C ASP A 132 9.00 3.58 -6.34
N ALA A 133 7.78 3.65 -5.81
CA ALA A 133 7.50 4.19 -4.48
C ALA A 133 8.32 3.57 -3.34
N PRO A 134 8.52 2.23 -3.24
CA PRO A 134 9.34 1.65 -2.17
C PRO A 134 10.80 2.09 -2.22
N ALA A 135 11.36 2.32 -3.41
CA ALA A 135 12.73 2.81 -3.56
C ALA A 135 12.87 4.25 -3.03
N HIS A 136 11.91 5.12 -3.36
CA HIS A 136 11.85 6.49 -2.83
C HIS A 136 11.65 6.50 -1.32
N ALA A 137 10.77 5.67 -0.78
CA ALA A 137 10.53 5.55 0.66
C ALA A 137 11.81 5.11 1.42
N ARG A 138 12.58 4.15 0.88
CA ARG A 138 13.86 3.74 1.46
C ARG A 138 14.87 4.90 1.48
N ARG A 139 15.00 5.64 0.39
CA ARG A 139 15.90 6.82 0.32
C ARG A 139 15.48 7.88 1.33
N TRP A 140 14.19 8.12 1.47
CA TRP A 140 13.66 9.06 2.47
C TRP A 140 13.99 8.63 3.90
N LEU A 141 13.79 7.35 4.24
CA LEU A 141 14.14 6.82 5.57
C LEU A 141 15.64 6.93 5.89
N ILE A 142 16.49 6.68 4.89
CA ILE A 142 17.95 6.88 5.05
C ILE A 142 18.27 8.36 5.28
N SER A 143 17.67 9.28 4.53
CA SER A 143 17.88 10.71 4.72
C SER A 143 17.39 11.19 6.09
N LEU A 144 16.26 10.65 6.58
CA LEU A 144 15.73 10.94 7.91
C LEU A 144 16.70 10.49 9.01
N ALA A 145 17.22 9.26 8.90
CA ALA A 145 18.20 8.74 9.85
C ALA A 145 19.51 9.55 9.82
N ALA A 146 20.02 9.91 8.64
CA ALA A 146 21.20 10.73 8.49
C ALA A 146 21.01 12.14 9.10
N THR A 147 19.86 12.76 8.85
CA THR A 147 19.52 14.06 9.46
C THR A 147 19.47 13.99 10.99
N ALA A 148 18.92 12.90 11.55
CA ALA A 148 18.90 12.69 13.00
C ALA A 148 20.30 12.53 13.60
N VAL A 149 21.20 11.82 12.92
CA VAL A 149 22.60 11.69 13.34
C VAL A 149 23.31 13.04 13.29
N LEU A 150 23.14 13.80 12.19
CA LEU A 150 23.75 15.13 12.06
C LEU A 150 23.24 16.10 13.14
N ALA A 151 21.96 16.06 13.46
CA ALA A 151 21.39 16.87 14.54
C ALA A 151 22.00 16.50 15.89
N ALA A 152 22.13 15.21 16.19
CA ALA A 152 22.77 14.75 17.42
C ALA A 152 24.25 15.18 17.55
N VAL A 153 25.02 15.08 16.47
CA VAL A 153 26.41 15.53 16.44
C VAL A 153 26.47 17.04 16.66
N ALA A 154 25.58 17.81 16.04
CA ALA A 154 25.53 19.25 16.21
C ALA A 154 25.17 19.66 17.65
N GLU A 155 24.25 18.98 18.31
CA GLU A 155 23.90 19.17 19.73
C GLU A 155 25.11 18.85 20.62
N TYR A 156 25.75 17.71 20.39
CA TYR A 156 26.94 17.32 21.16
C TYR A 156 28.08 18.32 21.04
N VAL A 157 28.33 18.82 19.84
CA VAL A 157 29.41 19.83 19.61
C VAL A 157 29.09 21.16 20.29
N ARG A 158 27.77 21.51 20.36
CA ARG A 158 27.34 22.79 20.95
C ARG A 158 27.29 22.73 22.49
N ASP A 159 26.65 21.70 23.04
CA ASP A 159 26.23 21.64 24.43
C ASP A 159 27.04 20.60 25.25
N GLY A 160 27.90 19.79 24.60
CA GLY A 160 28.66 18.70 25.23
C GLY A 160 27.77 17.50 25.63
N ASP A 161 26.48 17.53 25.36
CA ASP A 161 25.51 16.47 25.70
C ASP A 161 24.50 16.31 24.59
N VAL A 162 23.90 15.13 24.48
CA VAL A 162 22.83 14.81 23.53
C VAL A 162 21.50 14.73 24.27
N VAL A 163 20.80 15.84 24.36
CA VAL A 163 19.53 15.96 25.11
C VAL A 163 18.35 15.38 24.32
N SER A 164 18.31 15.62 23.01
CA SER A 164 17.24 15.11 22.15
C SER A 164 17.58 13.72 21.65
N GLY A 165 17.03 12.68 22.26
CA GLY A 165 17.32 11.30 21.89
C GLY A 165 17.20 11.00 20.39
N PRO A 166 18.29 11.06 19.60
CA PRO A 166 18.30 10.77 18.17
C PRO A 166 17.95 9.32 17.87
N GLY A 167 17.93 8.48 18.90
CA GLY A 167 17.62 7.07 18.79
C GLY A 167 16.24 6.78 18.21
N ARG A 168 15.22 7.59 18.52
CA ARG A 168 13.85 7.35 18.03
C ARG A 168 13.73 7.40 16.50
N PRO A 169 14.19 8.45 15.79
CA PRO A 169 14.14 8.47 14.32
C PRO A 169 14.99 7.38 13.69
N ILE A 170 16.13 7.03 14.27
CA ILE A 170 17.03 5.99 13.76
C ILE A 170 16.37 4.62 13.88
N VAL A 171 15.84 4.27 15.07
CA VAL A 171 15.13 2.99 15.29
C VAL A 171 13.90 2.90 14.40
N PHE A 172 13.11 3.96 14.30
CA PHE A 172 11.97 4.03 13.41
C PHE A 172 12.39 3.76 11.95
N SER A 173 13.41 4.45 11.45
CA SER A 173 13.91 4.25 10.10
C SER A 173 14.39 2.82 9.87
N ALA A 174 15.11 2.23 10.83
CA ALA A 174 15.59 0.85 10.74
C ALA A 174 14.44 -0.18 10.65
N ILE A 175 13.41 -0.02 11.48
CA ILE A 175 12.22 -0.90 11.47
C ILE A 175 11.54 -0.83 10.10
N TRP A 176 11.29 0.39 9.59
CA TRP A 176 10.59 0.55 8.32
C TRP A 176 11.44 0.17 7.11
N LEU A 177 12.75 0.37 7.14
CA LEU A 177 13.67 -0.15 6.12
C LEU A 177 13.63 -1.68 6.06
N ALA A 178 13.65 -2.34 7.22
CA ALA A 178 13.52 -3.79 7.31
C ALA A 178 12.16 -4.26 6.77
N TYR A 179 11.07 -3.58 7.13
CA TYR A 179 9.73 -3.88 6.62
C TYR A 179 9.63 -3.72 5.10
N LEU A 180 10.04 -2.57 4.55
CA LEU A 180 10.00 -2.31 3.11
C LEU A 180 10.90 -3.26 2.30
N SER A 181 11.93 -3.83 2.92
CA SER A 181 12.87 -4.73 2.26
C SER A 181 12.44 -6.20 2.30
N ARG A 182 11.71 -6.62 3.33
CA ARG A 182 11.39 -8.02 3.59
C ARG A 182 9.91 -8.36 3.43
N SER A 183 9.05 -7.37 3.34
CA SER A 183 7.61 -7.59 3.27
C SER A 183 7.19 -8.12 1.90
N LYS A 184 6.69 -9.36 1.88
CA LYS A 184 6.04 -9.94 0.70
C LYS A 184 4.87 -9.08 0.22
N ARG A 185 4.17 -8.41 1.13
CA ARG A 185 3.05 -7.52 0.83
C ARG A 185 3.49 -6.28 0.05
N VAL A 186 4.62 -5.68 0.41
CA VAL A 186 5.19 -4.55 -0.35
C VAL A 186 5.57 -5.00 -1.76
N ALA A 187 6.18 -6.19 -1.89
CA ALA A 187 6.49 -6.75 -3.19
C ALA A 187 5.24 -7.03 -4.04
N GLN A 188 4.15 -7.49 -3.43
CA GLN A 188 2.87 -7.74 -4.10
C GLN A 188 2.16 -6.44 -4.53
N VAL A 189 2.08 -5.44 -3.64
CA VAL A 189 1.36 -4.18 -3.91
C VAL A 189 2.06 -3.33 -4.97
N TYR A 190 3.40 -3.30 -4.97
CA TYR A 190 4.17 -2.43 -5.86
C TYR A 190 4.79 -3.16 -7.05
N GLY A 191 4.62 -4.48 -7.14
CA GLY A 191 5.17 -5.32 -8.20
C GLY A 191 6.70 -5.27 -8.25
N ALA A 192 7.41 -6.37 -7.97
CA ALA A 192 8.72 -6.49 -8.59
C ALA A 192 8.45 -6.52 -10.10
N PRO A 193 9.16 -5.75 -10.96
CA PRO A 193 9.10 -5.98 -12.38
C PRO A 193 9.41 -7.46 -12.60
N GLY A 194 8.44 -8.21 -13.14
CA GLY A 194 8.67 -9.60 -13.52
C GLY A 194 9.89 -9.66 -14.45
N PRO A 195 10.59 -10.77 -14.51
CA PRO A 195 11.79 -10.93 -15.35
C PRO A 195 11.55 -10.73 -16.85
N GLU A 196 10.33 -10.33 -17.25
CA GLU A 196 9.94 -10.12 -18.65
C GLU A 196 10.33 -8.75 -19.22
N HIS A 197 10.96 -7.86 -18.42
CA HIS A 197 11.38 -6.51 -18.88
C HIS A 197 12.87 -6.21 -18.54
N ALA A 198 13.69 -7.25 -18.40
CA ALA A 198 15.14 -7.12 -18.30
C ALA A 198 15.83 -7.50 -19.61
#